data_420d466c5937915091d2df6265fa7b24
#
_entry.id   420d466c5937915091d2df6265fa7b24
#
_cell.length_a   1.000
_cell.length_b   1.000
_cell.length_c   1.000
_cell.angle_alpha   90.00
_cell.angle_beta   90.00
_cell.angle_gamma   90.00
#
_symmetry.space_group_name_H-M   'P 1'
#
loop_
_entity.id
_entity.type
_entity.pdbx_description
1 polymer ?
#
loop_
_entity_poly.entity_id
_entity_poly.type
_entity_poly.pdbx_seq_one_letter_code
_entity_poly.pdbx_strand_id
1 'polypeptide(L)'
;SGDTISGAEAFKLYDTYGFPTEIIQEIADEKKLKLDIKKFNQLMEEQKKLSRKSSKFDMDDTSFLDSQLKTIFEGYGKQEMSSKVLAIYKEKTPIKEARQNDQNIIIILESTVFYPEGGGQIADIGAMYNESVNMTVTDVQKVNNAILHQVNIDSGTVRLGDTITLENDNARRKKITANHSSTHLLHQALR
;
A
#
# COMPACT_ATOMS: atom_id res chain seq x y z
N SER A 1 -32.48 20.18 -13.18
CA SER A 1 -32.29 18.81 -13.66
C SER A 1 -31.68 17.96 -12.57
N GLY A 2 -32.57 17.33 -11.76
CA GLY A 2 -32.21 16.75 -10.46
C GLY A 2 -32.09 15.24 -10.39
N ASP A 3 -31.89 14.52 -11.52
CA ASP A 3 -31.96 13.06 -11.52
C ASP A 3 -30.62 12.34 -11.68
N THR A 4 -29.49 13.06 -11.51
CA THR A 4 -28.16 12.46 -11.73
C THR A 4 -27.16 12.97 -10.68
N ILE A 5 -26.47 12.06 -10.01
CA ILE A 5 -25.26 12.38 -9.23
C ILE A 5 -24.12 12.50 -10.22
N SER A 6 -23.50 13.67 -10.27
CA SER A 6 -22.33 13.86 -11.16
C SER A 6 -21.14 13.03 -10.68
N GLY A 7 -20.30 12.58 -11.62
CA GLY A 7 -19.08 11.85 -11.26
C GLY A 7 -18.14 12.63 -10.34
N ALA A 8 -18.19 13.98 -10.38
CA ALA A 8 -17.39 14.83 -9.49
C ALA A 8 -17.95 14.84 -8.04
N GLU A 9 -19.26 14.85 -7.86
CA GLU A 9 -19.90 14.74 -6.54
C GLU A 9 -19.65 13.36 -5.94
N ALA A 10 -19.82 12.29 -6.74
CA ALA A 10 -19.52 10.92 -6.31
C ALA A 10 -18.04 10.78 -5.92
N PHE A 11 -17.14 11.35 -6.71
CA PHE A 11 -15.71 11.34 -6.41
C PHE A 11 -15.39 12.10 -5.12
N LYS A 12 -16.03 13.24 -4.86
CA LYS A 12 -15.89 13.99 -3.61
C LYS A 12 -16.37 13.18 -2.40
N LEU A 13 -17.48 12.45 -2.55
CA LEU A 13 -17.97 11.55 -1.49
C LEU A 13 -16.95 10.45 -1.18
N TYR A 14 -16.34 9.88 -2.20
CA TYR A 14 -15.30 8.86 -2.06
C TYR A 14 -14.01 9.44 -1.46
N ASP A 15 -13.44 10.46 -2.08
CA ASP A 15 -12.10 10.98 -1.78
C ASP A 15 -12.05 11.80 -0.50
N THR A 16 -13.05 12.67 -0.29
CA THR A 16 -13.07 13.62 0.84
C THR A 16 -13.77 13.04 2.06
N TYR A 17 -14.87 12.31 1.85
CA TYR A 17 -15.71 11.81 2.94
C TYR A 17 -15.55 10.30 3.20
N GLY A 18 -14.75 9.60 2.39
CA GLY A 18 -14.42 8.18 2.59
C GLY A 18 -15.57 7.21 2.33
N PHE A 19 -16.59 7.61 1.55
CA PHE A 19 -17.68 6.71 1.18
C PHE A 19 -17.20 5.65 0.20
N PRO A 20 -17.34 4.35 0.49
CA PRO A 20 -17.09 3.28 -0.48
C PRO A 20 -17.94 3.47 -1.75
N THR A 21 -17.40 3.05 -2.89
CA THR A 21 -18.09 3.16 -4.20
C THR A 21 -19.41 2.43 -4.23
N GLU A 22 -19.47 1.28 -3.54
CA GLU A 22 -20.67 0.45 -3.42
C GLU A 22 -21.79 1.20 -2.71
N ILE A 23 -21.46 1.96 -1.67
CA ILE A 23 -22.45 2.77 -0.93
C ILE A 23 -22.95 3.95 -1.77
N ILE A 24 -22.06 4.59 -2.53
CA ILE A 24 -22.46 5.70 -3.43
C ILE A 24 -23.44 5.17 -4.47
N GLN A 25 -23.20 3.96 -5.02
CA GLN A 25 -24.08 3.32 -5.97
C GLN A 25 -25.44 2.94 -5.32
N GLU A 26 -25.42 2.33 -4.13
CA GLU A 26 -26.62 1.95 -3.40
C GLU A 26 -27.52 3.15 -3.08
N ILE A 27 -26.93 4.28 -2.64
CA ILE A 27 -27.67 5.54 -2.40
C ILE A 27 -28.27 6.08 -3.70
N ALA A 28 -27.52 6.02 -4.81
CA ALA A 28 -28.02 6.44 -6.10
C ALA A 28 -29.23 5.60 -6.54
N ASP A 29 -29.14 4.29 -6.39
CA ASP A 29 -30.20 3.34 -6.76
C ASP A 29 -31.45 3.52 -5.88
N GLU A 30 -31.27 3.66 -4.56
CA GLU A 30 -32.38 3.89 -3.60
C GLU A 30 -33.14 5.19 -3.91
N LYS A 31 -32.40 6.25 -4.24
CA LYS A 31 -32.97 7.56 -4.60
C LYS A 31 -33.40 7.64 -6.07
N LYS A 32 -33.28 6.56 -6.84
CA LYS A 32 -33.57 6.49 -8.28
C LYS A 32 -32.79 7.55 -9.09
N LEU A 33 -31.58 7.87 -8.66
CA LEU A 33 -30.69 8.79 -9.33
C LEU A 33 -29.74 8.04 -10.25
N LYS A 34 -29.40 8.62 -11.38
CA LYS A 34 -28.34 8.07 -12.25
C LYS A 34 -26.97 8.52 -11.72
N LEU A 35 -26.00 7.64 -11.75
CA LEU A 35 -24.61 7.95 -11.40
C LEU A 35 -23.78 8.07 -12.68
N ASP A 36 -23.05 9.19 -12.83
CA ASP A 36 -22.07 9.34 -13.93
C ASP A 36 -20.78 8.56 -13.60
N ILE A 37 -20.89 7.23 -13.78
CA ILE A 37 -19.80 6.28 -13.53
C ILE A 37 -18.58 6.58 -14.43
N LYS A 38 -18.79 7.05 -15.65
CA LYS A 38 -17.68 7.37 -16.57
C LYS A 38 -16.81 8.49 -16.01
N LYS A 39 -17.42 9.57 -15.59
CA LYS A 39 -16.69 10.72 -15.02
C LYS A 39 -16.10 10.38 -13.66
N PHE A 40 -16.81 9.61 -12.84
CA PHE A 40 -16.28 9.09 -11.58
C PHE A 40 -14.99 8.26 -11.78
N ASN A 41 -15.03 7.27 -12.68
CA ASN A 41 -13.87 6.44 -12.98
C ASN A 41 -12.71 7.24 -13.58
N GLN A 42 -13.00 8.24 -14.41
CA GLN A 42 -11.97 9.15 -14.92
C GLN A 42 -11.26 9.90 -13.79
N LEU A 43 -12.00 10.48 -12.84
CA LEU A 43 -11.44 11.18 -11.69
C LEU A 43 -10.67 10.25 -10.75
N MET A 44 -11.15 9.02 -10.56
CA MET A 44 -10.43 7.98 -9.83
C MET A 44 -9.08 7.66 -10.47
N GLU A 45 -9.04 7.54 -11.80
CA GLU A 45 -7.79 7.30 -12.52
C GLU A 45 -6.84 8.51 -12.48
N GLU A 46 -7.38 9.73 -12.57
CA GLU A 46 -6.59 10.97 -12.42
C GLU A 46 -5.99 11.07 -11.02
N GLN A 47 -6.76 10.75 -9.97
CA GLN A 47 -6.26 10.74 -8.60
C GLN A 47 -5.21 9.64 -8.38
N LYS A 48 -5.47 8.43 -8.88
CA LYS A 48 -4.47 7.35 -8.85
C LYS A 48 -3.15 7.78 -9.51
N LYS A 49 -3.23 8.47 -10.65
CA LYS A 49 -2.04 9.03 -11.32
C LYS A 49 -1.36 10.12 -10.51
N LEU A 50 -2.12 10.98 -9.82
CA LEU A 50 -1.58 12.02 -8.94
C LEU A 50 -0.97 11.41 -7.68
N SER A 51 -1.64 10.47 -7.03
CA SER A 51 -1.10 9.69 -5.91
C SER A 51 0.16 8.91 -6.30
N ARG A 52 0.18 8.31 -7.49
CA ARG A 52 1.35 7.62 -8.04
C ARG A 52 2.51 8.59 -8.31
N LYS A 53 2.24 9.83 -8.75
CA LYS A 53 3.27 10.87 -8.90
C LYS A 53 3.81 11.38 -7.56
N SER A 54 3.00 11.34 -6.50
CA SER A 54 3.42 11.69 -5.14
C SER A 54 4.02 10.49 -4.39
N SER A 55 3.63 9.27 -4.72
CA SER A 55 4.31 8.06 -4.32
C SER A 55 5.58 7.94 -5.17
N LYS A 56 6.73 7.89 -4.53
CA LYS A 56 8.05 7.71 -5.18
C LYS A 56 8.17 6.39 -5.95
N PHE A 57 7.11 5.58 -5.98
CA PHE A 57 7.07 4.26 -6.57
C PHE A 57 6.24 4.26 -7.86
N ASP A 58 6.91 4.31 -8.99
CA ASP A 58 6.29 4.16 -10.32
C ASP A 58 6.04 2.68 -10.60
N MET A 59 4.81 2.22 -10.33
CA MET A 59 4.37 0.82 -10.48
C MET A 59 3.94 0.47 -11.91
N ASP A 60 3.97 1.42 -12.84
CA ASP A 60 3.50 1.17 -14.21
C ASP A 60 4.45 0.23 -14.99
N ASP A 61 5.69 0.07 -14.53
CA ASP A 61 6.65 -0.88 -15.08
C ASP A 61 7.15 -1.85 -14.01
N THR A 62 6.56 -3.03 -13.96
CA THR A 62 6.96 -4.14 -13.07
C THR A 62 7.76 -5.22 -13.79
N SER A 63 8.14 -4.97 -15.04
CA SER A 63 8.88 -5.93 -15.90
C SER A 63 10.26 -6.26 -15.35
N PHE A 64 10.81 -5.42 -14.47
CA PHE A 64 12.11 -5.64 -13.82
C PHE A 64 12.07 -6.72 -12.72
N LEU A 65 10.87 -7.09 -12.24
CA LEU A 65 10.73 -8.07 -11.16
C LEU A 65 10.82 -9.49 -11.69
N ASP A 66 11.61 -10.31 -11.02
CA ASP A 66 11.61 -11.75 -11.26
C ASP A 66 10.24 -12.33 -10.85
N SER A 67 9.56 -12.93 -11.81
CA SER A 67 8.21 -13.52 -11.65
C SER A 67 8.18 -14.70 -10.67
N GLN A 68 9.32 -15.27 -10.32
CA GLN A 68 9.43 -16.37 -9.37
C GLN A 68 9.46 -15.90 -7.91
N LEU A 69 9.70 -14.61 -7.66
CA LEU A 69 9.72 -14.06 -6.31
C LEU A 69 8.33 -14.13 -5.67
N LYS A 70 8.30 -14.65 -4.44
CA LYS A 70 7.09 -14.77 -3.63
C LYS A 70 7.40 -14.30 -2.23
N THR A 71 6.46 -13.56 -1.63
CA THR A 71 6.51 -13.15 -0.23
C THR A 71 5.29 -13.69 0.49
N ILE A 72 5.49 -14.32 1.64
CA ILE A 72 4.41 -14.78 2.52
C ILE A 72 4.04 -13.65 3.47
N PHE A 73 2.78 -13.26 3.50
CA PHE A 73 2.30 -12.29 4.48
C PHE A 73 1.93 -13.00 5.78
N GLU A 74 2.61 -12.63 6.87
CA GLU A 74 2.41 -13.19 8.22
C GLU A 74 1.98 -12.13 9.26
N GLY A 75 1.56 -10.97 8.81
CA GLY A 75 1.24 -9.82 9.68
C GLY A 75 -0.08 -9.92 10.45
N TYR A 76 -0.87 -11.00 10.29
CA TYR A 76 -2.04 -11.22 11.12
C TYR A 76 -1.61 -11.67 12.52
N GLY A 77 -1.70 -10.74 13.50
CA GLY A 77 -1.36 -11.01 14.89
C GLY A 77 0.13 -10.94 15.25
N LYS A 78 1.03 -10.83 14.27
CA LYS A 78 2.46 -10.60 14.49
C LYS A 78 2.82 -9.14 14.24
N GLN A 79 3.62 -8.57 15.12
CA GLN A 79 4.15 -7.20 15.01
C GLN A 79 5.62 -7.19 14.60
N GLU A 80 6.32 -8.27 14.93
CA GLU A 80 7.74 -8.45 14.69
C GLU A 80 8.00 -9.87 14.17
N MET A 81 8.96 -9.99 13.27
CA MET A 81 9.48 -11.27 12.80
C MET A 81 10.85 -11.10 12.15
N SER A 82 11.60 -12.18 12.02
CA SER A 82 12.81 -12.22 11.18
C SER A 82 12.49 -12.84 9.83
N SER A 83 13.07 -12.30 8.77
CA SER A 83 12.90 -12.80 7.40
C SER A 83 14.16 -12.64 6.58
N LYS A 84 14.27 -13.46 5.53
CA LYS A 84 15.42 -13.47 4.63
C LYS A 84 15.21 -12.53 3.45
N VAL A 85 16.25 -11.78 3.08
CA VAL A 85 16.27 -10.93 1.89
C VAL A 85 16.41 -11.78 0.64
N LEU A 86 15.38 -11.79 -0.21
CA LEU A 86 15.36 -12.55 -1.46
C LEU A 86 15.86 -11.73 -2.64
N ALA A 87 15.62 -10.42 -2.65
CA ALA A 87 16.08 -9.53 -3.71
C ALA A 87 16.21 -8.08 -3.19
N ILE A 88 17.12 -7.34 -3.79
CA ILE A 88 17.34 -5.92 -3.57
C ILE A 88 17.38 -5.23 -4.94
N TYR A 89 16.61 -4.15 -5.08
CA TYR A 89 16.62 -3.34 -6.29
C TYR A 89 16.95 -1.88 -5.95
N LYS A 90 17.71 -1.24 -6.82
CA LYS A 90 17.96 0.20 -6.81
C LYS A 90 17.49 0.77 -8.15
N GLU A 91 16.53 1.71 -8.12
CA GLU A 91 15.98 2.28 -9.35
C GLU A 91 15.56 1.21 -10.37
N LYS A 92 14.87 0.16 -9.91
CA LYS A 92 14.43 -1.01 -10.71
C LYS A 92 15.55 -1.94 -11.20
N THR A 93 16.81 -1.70 -10.85
CA THR A 93 17.95 -2.56 -11.22
C THR A 93 18.30 -3.50 -10.06
N PRO A 94 18.42 -4.81 -10.29
CA PRO A 94 18.79 -5.76 -9.24
C PRO A 94 20.24 -5.52 -8.79
N ILE A 95 20.45 -5.48 -7.48
CA ILE A 95 21.77 -5.30 -6.86
C ILE A 95 21.98 -6.34 -5.76
N LYS A 96 23.23 -6.56 -5.36
CA LYS A 96 23.59 -7.54 -4.32
C LYS A 96 23.66 -6.93 -2.92
N GLU A 97 23.91 -5.63 -2.84
CA GLU A 97 23.95 -4.88 -1.58
C GLU A 97 23.50 -3.44 -1.76
N ALA A 98 22.96 -2.84 -0.71
CA ALA A 98 22.63 -1.43 -0.63
C ALA A 98 23.12 -0.83 0.69
N ARG A 99 23.46 0.46 0.69
CA ARG A 99 24.14 1.16 1.82
C ARG A 99 23.42 2.45 2.16
N GLN A 100 23.78 3.00 3.30
CA GLN A 100 23.39 4.36 3.67
C GLN A 100 23.61 5.35 2.51
N ASN A 101 22.66 6.25 2.31
CA ASN A 101 22.57 7.22 1.22
C ASN A 101 22.16 6.64 -0.16
N ASP A 102 22.03 5.34 -0.34
CA ASP A 102 21.35 4.81 -1.51
C ASP A 102 19.87 5.18 -1.49
N GLN A 103 19.34 5.66 -2.62
CA GLN A 103 17.95 6.08 -2.74
C GLN A 103 17.16 5.09 -3.58
N ASN A 104 15.84 5.11 -3.41
CA ASN A 104 14.91 4.26 -4.16
C ASN A 104 15.25 2.77 -4.05
N ILE A 105 15.52 2.33 -2.82
CA ILE A 105 15.81 0.92 -2.52
C ILE A 105 14.51 0.18 -2.28
N ILE A 106 14.36 -0.95 -2.97
CA ILE A 106 13.27 -1.90 -2.81
C ILE A 106 13.84 -3.21 -2.30
N ILE A 107 13.27 -3.74 -1.24
CA ILE A 107 13.63 -5.05 -0.69
C ILE A 107 12.44 -5.99 -0.83
N ILE A 108 12.72 -7.21 -1.30
CA ILE A 108 11.77 -8.31 -1.34
C ILE A 108 12.24 -9.36 -0.35
N LEU A 109 11.33 -9.80 0.50
CA LEU A 109 11.58 -10.73 1.60
C LEU A 109 10.85 -12.05 1.36
N GLU A 110 11.33 -13.12 1.99
CA GLU A 110 10.66 -14.43 2.00
C GLU A 110 9.29 -14.36 2.66
N SER A 111 9.20 -13.64 3.80
CA SER A 111 7.97 -13.38 4.52
C SER A 111 7.97 -11.98 5.13
N THR A 112 6.79 -11.44 5.45
CA THR A 112 6.68 -10.09 6.00
C THR A 112 5.50 -9.91 6.94
N VAL A 113 5.68 -9.02 7.93
CA VAL A 113 4.59 -8.52 8.78
C VAL A 113 3.95 -7.25 8.23
N PHE A 114 4.55 -6.59 7.23
CA PHE A 114 4.04 -5.35 6.67
C PHE A 114 2.89 -5.60 5.70
N TYR A 115 1.73 -5.00 5.99
CA TYR A 115 0.57 -5.08 5.12
C TYR A 115 0.78 -4.17 3.90
N PRO A 116 0.69 -4.70 2.67
CA PRO A 116 0.79 -3.90 1.46
C PRO A 116 -0.47 -3.04 1.26
N GLU A 117 -0.33 -1.91 0.59
CA GLU A 117 -1.48 -1.10 0.20
C GLU A 117 -2.47 -1.93 -0.62
N GLY A 118 -3.73 -1.92 -0.23
CA GLY A 118 -4.78 -2.66 -0.93
C GLY A 118 -6.10 -2.65 -0.20
N GLY A 119 -7.21 -2.85 -0.94
CA GLY A 119 -8.55 -2.90 -0.37
C GLY A 119 -9.00 -1.63 0.38
N GLY A 120 -8.45 -0.47 0.02
CA GLY A 120 -8.71 0.81 0.70
C GLY A 120 -7.93 1.00 2.00
N GLN A 121 -7.05 0.06 2.36
CA GLN A 121 -6.14 0.21 3.49
C GLN A 121 -4.78 0.72 3.01
N ILE A 122 -4.25 1.74 3.70
CA ILE A 122 -2.92 2.30 3.45
C ILE A 122 -1.85 1.29 3.89
N ALA A 123 -0.72 1.26 3.17
CA ALA A 123 0.44 0.44 3.50
C ALA A 123 0.96 0.67 4.93
N ASP A 124 1.47 -0.39 5.53
CA ASP A 124 2.21 -0.27 6.78
C ASP A 124 3.55 0.41 6.58
N ILE A 125 4.04 1.01 7.64
CA ILE A 125 5.40 1.51 7.80
C ILE A 125 6.03 0.91 9.04
N GLY A 126 7.34 1.07 9.19
CA GLY A 126 8.06 0.61 10.38
C GLY A 126 9.55 0.49 10.15
N ALA A 127 10.20 -0.41 10.86
CA ALA A 127 11.64 -0.60 10.81
C ALA A 127 12.02 -2.00 10.31
N MET A 128 13.17 -2.09 9.67
CA MET A 128 13.88 -3.31 9.33
C MET A 128 15.32 -3.18 9.79
N TYR A 129 15.82 -4.15 10.54
CA TYR A 129 17.16 -4.04 11.11
C TYR A 129 17.81 -5.39 11.39
N ASN A 130 19.12 -5.36 11.46
CA ASN A 130 19.97 -6.40 12.07
C ASN A 130 21.23 -5.74 12.66
N GLU A 131 22.22 -6.51 13.03
CA GLU A 131 23.50 -6.00 13.57
C GLU A 131 24.28 -5.11 12.59
N SER A 132 24.02 -5.23 11.28
CA SER A 132 24.78 -4.57 10.19
C SER A 132 24.05 -3.42 9.55
N VAL A 133 22.73 -3.28 9.74
CA VAL A 133 21.92 -2.28 9.05
C VAL A 133 20.69 -1.88 9.84
N ASN A 134 20.32 -0.60 9.75
CA ASN A 134 19.01 -0.07 10.15
C ASN A 134 18.35 0.60 8.95
N MET A 135 17.06 0.32 8.76
CA MET A 135 16.27 0.80 7.63
C MET A 135 14.87 1.19 8.08
N THR A 136 14.34 2.26 7.52
CA THR A 136 12.95 2.68 7.69
C THR A 136 12.14 2.27 6.48
N VAL A 137 11.05 1.52 6.70
CA VAL A 137 10.07 1.17 5.67
C VAL A 137 9.14 2.35 5.45
N THR A 138 9.11 2.88 4.23
CA THR A 138 8.34 4.08 3.86
C THR A 138 7.07 3.76 3.07
N ASP A 139 7.06 2.63 2.36
CA ASP A 139 5.92 2.15 1.59
C ASP A 139 5.99 0.63 1.36
N VAL A 140 4.83 0.00 1.20
CA VAL A 140 4.73 -1.45 0.94
C VAL A 140 3.68 -1.70 -0.13
N GLN A 141 4.07 -2.32 -1.22
CA GLN A 141 3.21 -2.59 -2.37
C GLN A 141 3.21 -4.08 -2.71
N LYS A 142 2.08 -4.60 -3.20
CA LYS A 142 1.99 -5.98 -3.67
C LYS A 142 1.99 -6.01 -5.19
N VAL A 143 2.91 -6.76 -5.76
CA VAL A 143 3.02 -7.00 -7.20
C VAL A 143 3.04 -8.50 -7.45
N ASN A 144 2.06 -9.02 -8.14
CA ASN A 144 1.89 -10.45 -8.34
C ASN A 144 1.90 -11.22 -7.00
N ASN A 145 2.91 -12.07 -6.80
CA ASN A 145 3.10 -12.86 -5.57
C ASN A 145 4.15 -12.25 -4.63
N ALA A 146 4.83 -11.17 -5.02
CA ALA A 146 5.85 -10.52 -4.22
C ALA A 146 5.28 -9.31 -3.47
N ILE A 147 5.82 -9.03 -2.28
CA ILE A 147 5.58 -7.80 -1.54
C ILE A 147 6.87 -7.00 -1.56
N LEU A 148 6.78 -5.80 -2.10
CA LEU A 148 7.87 -4.86 -2.29
C LEU A 148 7.89 -3.88 -1.13
N HIS A 149 9.01 -3.77 -0.44
CA HIS A 149 9.22 -2.84 0.65
C HIS A 149 10.14 -1.73 0.18
N GLN A 150 9.61 -0.52 0.05
CA GLN A 150 10.44 0.67 -0.18
C GLN A 150 11.08 1.08 1.13
N VAL A 151 12.39 1.19 1.15
CA VAL A 151 13.14 1.50 2.37
C VAL A 151 14.11 2.65 2.18
N ASN A 152 14.33 3.40 3.27
CA ASN A 152 15.49 4.26 3.43
C ASN A 152 16.50 3.52 4.31
N ILE A 153 17.77 3.50 3.91
CA ILE A 153 18.84 2.91 4.71
C ILE A 153 19.38 4.01 5.63
N ASP A 154 19.02 3.92 6.90
CA ASP A 154 19.39 4.93 7.90
C ASP A 154 20.86 4.80 8.31
N SER A 155 21.35 3.55 8.40
CA SER A 155 22.76 3.25 8.66
C SER A 155 23.13 1.85 8.20
N GLY A 156 24.40 1.64 7.88
CA GLY A 156 24.96 0.33 7.57
C GLY A 156 24.75 -0.14 6.14
N THR A 157 24.73 -1.46 5.94
CA THR A 157 24.65 -2.11 4.62
C THR A 157 23.81 -3.35 4.72
N VAL A 158 22.80 -3.49 3.85
CA VAL A 158 22.01 -4.71 3.65
C VAL A 158 22.52 -5.49 2.45
N ARG A 159 22.57 -6.82 2.56
CA ARG A 159 23.01 -7.73 1.49
C ARG A 159 21.95 -8.75 1.14
N LEU A 160 22.01 -9.22 -0.09
CA LEU A 160 21.21 -10.34 -0.55
C LEU A 160 21.46 -11.57 0.34
N GLY A 161 20.40 -12.19 0.84
CA GLY A 161 20.47 -13.34 1.73
C GLY A 161 20.58 -13.01 3.22
N ASP A 162 20.73 -11.75 3.61
CA ASP A 162 20.72 -11.33 5.01
C ASP A 162 19.40 -11.71 5.69
N THR A 163 19.48 -12.04 6.97
CA THR A 163 18.30 -12.15 7.83
C THR A 163 18.08 -10.81 8.52
N ILE A 164 16.87 -10.28 8.38
CA ILE A 164 16.46 -8.95 8.87
C ILE A 164 15.29 -9.11 9.82
N THR A 165 15.32 -8.42 10.93
CA THR A 165 14.18 -8.27 11.84
C THR A 165 13.27 -7.17 11.30
N LEU A 166 11.98 -7.45 11.23
CA LEU A 166 10.92 -6.59 10.73
C LEU A 166 10.05 -6.17 11.91
N GLU A 167 9.80 -4.88 12.06
CA GLU A 167 8.94 -4.35 13.12
C GLU A 167 7.99 -3.31 12.52
N ASN A 168 6.68 -3.60 12.53
CA ASN A 168 5.69 -2.65 12.03
C ASN A 168 5.31 -1.60 13.08
N ASP A 169 4.89 -0.41 12.63
CA ASP A 169 4.28 0.61 13.49
C ASP A 169 2.87 0.18 13.90
N ASN A 170 2.81 -0.59 15.00
CA ASN A 170 1.56 -1.12 15.54
C ASN A 170 0.59 -0.02 15.99
N ALA A 171 1.07 1.12 16.46
CA ALA A 171 0.21 2.22 16.89
C ALA A 171 -0.51 2.83 15.69
N ARG A 172 0.19 3.02 14.58
CA ARG A 172 -0.39 3.46 13.30
C ARG A 172 -1.32 2.41 12.71
N ARG A 173 -0.92 1.13 12.68
CA ARG A 173 -1.75 0.03 12.17
C ARG A 173 -3.09 -0.07 12.91
N LYS A 174 -3.10 0.01 14.24
CA LYS A 174 -4.34 -0.02 15.05
C LYS A 174 -5.29 1.12 14.66
N LYS A 175 -4.78 2.34 14.43
CA LYS A 175 -5.60 3.47 13.97
C LYS A 175 -6.19 3.23 12.58
N ILE A 176 -5.39 2.74 11.64
CA ILE A 176 -5.83 2.43 10.26
C ILE A 176 -6.90 1.34 10.29
N THR A 177 -6.69 0.25 11.02
CA THR A 177 -7.65 -0.87 11.14
C THR A 177 -8.95 -0.41 11.80
N ALA A 178 -8.88 0.43 12.84
CA ALA A 178 -10.07 0.99 13.48
C ALA A 178 -10.89 1.86 12.53
N ASN A 179 -10.23 2.71 11.74
CA ASN A 179 -10.90 3.54 10.73
C ASN A 179 -11.57 2.70 9.64
N HIS A 180 -10.89 1.66 9.15
CA HIS A 180 -11.45 0.72 8.16
C HIS A 180 -12.67 -0.01 8.72
N SER A 181 -12.60 -0.54 9.94
CA SER A 181 -13.72 -1.22 10.61
C SER A 181 -14.89 -0.28 10.93
N SER A 182 -14.62 0.97 11.32
CA SER A 182 -15.68 1.95 11.63
C SER A 182 -16.49 2.32 10.39
N THR A 183 -15.89 2.34 9.22
CA THR A 183 -16.59 2.56 7.94
C THR A 183 -17.62 1.46 7.67
N HIS A 184 -17.25 0.19 7.91
CA HIS A 184 -18.16 -0.95 7.77
C HIS A 184 -19.28 -0.95 8.82
N LEU A 185 -18.95 -0.58 10.08
CA LEU A 185 -19.96 -0.48 11.14
C LEU A 185 -20.95 0.67 10.89
N LEU A 186 -20.46 1.81 10.41
CA LEU A 186 -21.31 2.94 10.04
C LEU A 186 -22.28 2.56 8.91
N HIS A 187 -21.79 1.84 7.89
CA HIS A 187 -22.61 1.32 6.80
C HIS A 187 -23.73 0.40 7.31
N GLN A 188 -23.39 -0.50 8.26
CA GLN A 188 -24.37 -1.42 8.82
C GLN A 188 -25.39 -0.73 9.75
N ALA A 189 -25.00 0.35 10.41
CA ALA A 189 -25.87 1.13 11.28
C ALA A 189 -26.83 2.09 10.53
N LEU A 190 -26.51 2.41 9.28
CA LEU A 190 -27.33 3.27 8.41
C LEU A 190 -28.33 2.48 7.53
N ARG A 191 -28.34 1.17 7.62
CA ARG A 191 -29.35 0.25 7.06
C ARG A 191 -30.52 0.05 8.02
#